data_006e139bdd7ad438fc174ddd6fcbf84c
#
_entry.id   006e139bdd7ad438fc174ddd6fcbf84c
#
_cell.length_a   1.000
_cell.length_b   1.000
_cell.length_c   1.000
_cell.angle_alpha   90.00
_cell.angle_beta   90.00
_cell.angle_gamma   90.00
#
_symmetry.space_group_name_H-M   'P 1'
#
loop_
_entity.id
_entity.type
_entity.pdbx_description
1 polymer ?
#
loop_
_entity_poly.entity_id
_entity_poly.type
_entity_poly.pdbx_seq_one_letter_code
_entity_poly.pdbx_strand_id
1 'polypeptide(L)'
;MKKQNSLYRMTTSEMQIMTYLWNSKEPAIASQIVSDLIPTQNCTWKPRSVFTILKSLSEKDLIHDVGYVRTGKTYSRKFAPKVSRAEYLAMQVMNELPDQELPEFFWSSFRGRSVEHYR
;
A
#
# COMPACT_ATOMS: atom_id res chain seq x y z
N MET A 1 14.97 -8.20 -12.89
CA MET A 1 15.39 -6.91 -12.43
C MET A 1 14.33 -5.91 -12.62
N LYS A 2 14.08 -5.58 -13.86
CA LYS A 2 13.08 -4.59 -14.17
C LYS A 2 11.70 -4.99 -13.70
N LYS A 3 11.42 -6.26 -13.73
CA LYS A 3 10.13 -6.76 -13.30
C LYS A 3 9.89 -6.50 -11.83
N GLN A 4 10.94 -6.63 -11.03
CA GLN A 4 10.79 -6.38 -9.62
C GLN A 4 10.51 -4.93 -9.34
N ASN A 5 11.15 -4.04 -10.09
CA ASN A 5 10.89 -2.63 -9.93
C ASN A 5 9.44 -2.31 -10.29
N SER A 6 8.97 -2.88 -11.37
CA SER A 6 7.58 -2.68 -11.78
C SER A 6 6.63 -3.24 -10.77
N LEU A 7 6.97 -4.37 -10.17
CA LEU A 7 6.10 -5.03 -9.24
C LEU A 7 5.80 -4.17 -8.02
N TYR A 8 6.81 -3.48 -7.51
CA TYR A 8 6.63 -2.68 -6.31
C TYR A 8 6.35 -1.21 -6.59
N ARG A 9 6.34 -0.84 -7.87
CA ARG A 9 6.10 0.54 -8.21
C ARG A 9 4.60 0.78 -8.33
N MET A 10 4.11 1.80 -7.69
CA MET A 10 2.69 2.11 -7.69
C MET A 10 2.37 3.26 -8.61
N THR A 11 1.19 3.20 -9.23
CA THR A 11 0.67 4.34 -9.97
C THR A 11 0.20 5.41 -8.98
N THR A 12 -0.11 6.58 -9.50
CA THR A 12 -0.63 7.65 -8.65
C THR A 12 -1.92 7.23 -7.95
N SER A 13 -2.82 6.57 -8.67
CA SER A 13 -4.07 6.12 -8.09
C SER A 13 -3.85 5.10 -7.00
N GLU A 14 -2.93 4.17 -7.24
CA GLU A 14 -2.60 3.17 -6.24
C GLU A 14 -2.01 3.81 -4.99
N MET A 15 -1.13 4.78 -5.18
CA MET A 15 -0.50 5.45 -4.05
C MET A 15 -1.53 6.22 -3.23
N GLN A 16 -2.52 6.79 -3.88
CA GLN A 16 -3.57 7.51 -3.17
C GLN A 16 -4.36 6.58 -2.26
N ILE A 17 -4.69 5.41 -2.73
CA ILE A 17 -5.41 4.44 -1.91
C ILE A 17 -4.51 3.89 -0.81
N MET A 18 -3.25 3.58 -1.13
CA MET A 18 -2.34 3.09 -0.11
C MET A 18 -2.12 4.12 0.99
N THR A 19 -1.96 5.38 0.61
CA THR A 19 -1.78 6.44 1.61
C THR A 19 -3.00 6.53 2.52
N TYR A 20 -4.18 6.42 1.93
CA TYR A 20 -5.40 6.42 2.71
C TYR A 20 -5.40 5.26 3.71
N LEU A 21 -5.03 4.07 3.26
CA LEU A 21 -5.02 2.90 4.12
C LEU A 21 -3.95 3.01 5.21
N TRP A 22 -2.78 3.52 4.86
CA TRP A 22 -1.72 3.71 5.86
C TRP A 22 -2.13 4.69 6.95
N ASN A 23 -2.93 5.69 6.59
CA ASN A 23 -3.37 6.69 7.55
C ASN A 23 -4.62 6.26 8.31
N SER A 24 -5.24 5.18 7.91
CA SER A 24 -6.45 4.70 8.57
C SER A 24 -6.07 3.82 9.75
N LYS A 25 -6.81 3.95 10.82
CA LYS A 25 -6.56 3.13 11.99
C LYS A 25 -7.14 1.74 11.86
N GLU A 26 -8.12 1.59 10.97
CA GLU A 26 -8.83 0.34 10.80
C GLU A 26 -8.92 0.00 9.32
N PRO A 27 -9.11 -1.28 9.01
CA PRO A 27 -9.33 -1.66 7.62
C PRO A 27 -10.56 -0.96 7.05
N ALA A 28 -10.54 -0.75 5.76
CA ALA A 28 -11.57 0.01 5.08
C ALA A 28 -12.22 -0.79 3.97
N ILE A 29 -13.48 -0.50 3.70
CA ILE A 29 -14.18 -1.09 2.56
C ILE A 29 -14.13 -0.13 1.39
N ALA A 30 -14.37 -0.66 0.19
CA ALA A 30 -14.26 0.13 -1.03
C ALA A 30 -15.15 1.37 -1.01
N SER A 31 -16.38 1.24 -0.53
CA SER A 31 -17.29 2.38 -0.52
C SER A 31 -16.78 3.50 0.37
N GLN A 32 -16.13 3.16 1.46
CA GLN A 32 -15.58 4.15 2.36
C GLN A 32 -14.39 4.86 1.71
N ILE A 33 -13.55 4.10 1.03
CA ILE A 33 -12.42 4.68 0.30
C ILE A 33 -12.92 5.67 -0.74
N VAL A 34 -13.93 5.28 -1.49
CA VAL A 34 -14.53 6.16 -2.49
C VAL A 34 -15.09 7.42 -1.85
N SER A 35 -15.85 7.24 -0.77
CA SER A 35 -16.51 8.35 -0.11
C SER A 35 -15.51 9.37 0.42
N ASP A 36 -14.36 8.90 0.90
CA ASP A 36 -13.39 9.78 1.51
C ASP A 36 -12.41 10.38 0.50
N LEU A 37 -12.08 9.67 -0.58
CA LEU A 37 -11.06 10.14 -1.51
C LEU A 37 -11.60 10.86 -2.73
N ILE A 38 -12.74 10.45 -3.24
CA ILE A 38 -13.28 11.07 -4.46
C ILE A 38 -13.48 12.57 -4.31
N PRO A 39 -14.01 13.07 -3.18
CA PRO A 39 -14.21 14.51 -3.04
C PRO A 39 -12.91 15.32 -2.95
N THR A 40 -11.79 14.68 -2.71
CA THR A 40 -10.54 15.43 -2.60
C THR A 40 -10.12 15.92 -3.98
N GLN A 41 -9.44 17.06 -4.00
CA GLN A 41 -9.03 17.67 -5.27
C GLN A 41 -7.95 16.87 -5.97
N ASN A 42 -7.22 16.08 -5.24
CA ASN A 42 -6.09 15.35 -5.80
C ASN A 42 -6.44 13.97 -6.31
N CYS A 43 -7.68 13.55 -6.15
CA CYS A 43 -8.07 12.21 -6.58
C CYS A 43 -8.05 12.11 -8.10
N THR A 44 -7.32 11.12 -8.63
CA THR A 44 -7.13 10.99 -10.07
C THR A 44 -7.98 9.89 -10.69
N TRP A 45 -8.84 9.24 -9.90
CA TRP A 45 -9.61 8.12 -10.39
C TRP A 45 -11.09 8.33 -10.07
N LYS A 46 -11.94 7.57 -10.75
CA LYS A 46 -13.39 7.67 -10.58
C LYS A 46 -13.88 6.54 -9.70
N PRO A 47 -15.07 6.71 -9.08
CA PRO A 47 -15.56 5.70 -8.14
C PRO A 47 -15.54 4.27 -8.67
N ARG A 48 -15.92 4.08 -9.92
CA ARG A 48 -15.99 2.73 -10.46
C ARG A 48 -14.63 2.09 -10.66
N SER A 49 -13.57 2.87 -10.58
CA SER A 49 -12.22 2.33 -10.74
C SER A 49 -11.68 1.72 -9.46
N VAL A 50 -12.36 1.92 -8.33
CA VAL A 50 -11.81 1.51 -7.04
C VAL A 50 -11.48 0.02 -7.01
N PHE A 51 -12.36 -0.82 -7.55
CA PHE A 51 -12.12 -2.26 -7.49
C PHE A 51 -10.96 -2.68 -8.36
N THR A 52 -10.79 -2.03 -9.51
CA THR A 52 -9.66 -2.32 -10.38
C THR A 52 -8.35 -1.97 -9.67
N ILE A 53 -8.32 -0.82 -8.99
CA ILE A 53 -7.12 -0.39 -8.29
C ILE A 53 -6.84 -1.30 -7.10
N LEU A 54 -7.88 -1.67 -6.36
CA LEU A 54 -7.70 -2.57 -5.22
C LEU A 54 -7.22 -3.94 -5.68
N LYS A 55 -7.72 -4.41 -6.81
CA LYS A 55 -7.27 -5.69 -7.35
C LYS A 55 -5.79 -5.62 -7.72
N SER A 56 -5.39 -4.53 -8.35
CA SER A 56 -3.99 -4.35 -8.71
C SER A 56 -3.09 -4.35 -7.48
N LEU A 57 -3.51 -3.64 -6.44
CA LEU A 57 -2.74 -3.59 -5.20
C LEU A 57 -2.66 -4.97 -4.53
N SER A 58 -3.74 -5.73 -4.60
CA SER A 58 -3.75 -7.09 -4.06
C SER A 58 -2.81 -7.99 -4.84
N GLU A 59 -2.78 -7.84 -6.15
CA GLU A 59 -1.89 -8.64 -6.98
C GLU A 59 -0.44 -8.32 -6.74
N LYS A 60 -0.15 -7.08 -6.35
CA LYS A 60 1.21 -6.69 -5.99
C LYS A 60 1.55 -7.07 -4.55
N ASP A 61 0.59 -7.67 -3.85
CA ASP A 61 0.79 -8.13 -2.49
C ASP A 61 1.04 -6.97 -1.52
N LEU A 62 0.44 -5.83 -1.82
CA LEU A 62 0.60 -4.63 -0.99
C LEU A 62 -0.56 -4.43 -0.04
N ILE A 63 -1.72 -5.00 -0.34
CA ILE A 63 -2.87 -5.00 0.56
C ILE A 63 -3.41 -6.40 0.67
N HIS A 64 -4.23 -6.63 1.68
CA HIS A 64 -4.89 -7.91 1.81
C HIS A 64 -6.29 -7.71 2.38
N ASP A 65 -7.10 -8.71 2.15
CA ASP A 65 -8.46 -8.82 2.60
C ASP A 65 -8.41 -9.34 4.04
N VAL A 66 -8.97 -8.58 4.97
CA VAL A 66 -8.91 -8.97 6.38
C VAL A 66 -10.27 -9.26 6.96
N GLY A 67 -11.27 -9.50 6.10
CA GLY A 67 -12.59 -9.88 6.55
C GLY A 67 -13.66 -9.16 5.79
N TYR A 68 -14.87 -9.27 6.30
CA TYR A 68 -16.04 -8.70 5.65
C TYR A 68 -16.84 -7.92 6.67
N VAL A 69 -17.57 -6.95 6.17
CA VAL A 69 -18.55 -6.25 6.97
C VAL A 69 -19.85 -6.23 6.17
N ARG A 70 -20.94 -6.35 6.86
CA ARG A 70 -22.25 -6.32 6.20
C ARG A 70 -22.62 -4.90 5.86
N THR A 71 -22.99 -4.67 4.61
CA THR A 71 -23.46 -3.36 4.14
C THR A 71 -24.81 -3.57 3.47
N GLY A 72 -25.87 -3.26 4.19
CA GLY A 72 -27.21 -3.51 3.68
C GLY A 72 -27.42 -5.01 3.55
N LYS A 73 -27.75 -5.46 2.35
CA LYS A 73 -28.03 -6.87 2.10
C LYS A 73 -26.82 -7.65 1.64
N THR A 74 -25.68 -6.99 1.48
CA THR A 74 -24.49 -7.64 0.96
C THR A 74 -23.35 -7.50 1.95
N TYR A 75 -22.24 -8.14 1.63
CA TYR A 75 -21.03 -8.05 2.42
C TYR A 75 -19.95 -7.38 1.60
N SER A 76 -19.18 -6.54 2.26
CA SER A 76 -18.07 -5.85 1.62
C SER A 76 -16.76 -6.29 2.27
N ARG A 77 -15.75 -6.48 1.46
CA ARG A 77 -14.43 -6.86 1.97
C ARG A 77 -13.76 -5.68 2.62
N LYS A 78 -13.07 -5.96 3.72
CA LYS A 78 -12.25 -4.95 4.39
C LYS A 78 -10.81 -5.16 3.96
N PHE A 79 -10.18 -4.07 3.59
CA PHE A 79 -8.79 -4.09 3.10
C PHE A 79 -7.87 -3.37 4.06
N ALA A 80 -6.69 -3.91 4.22
CA ALA A 80 -5.65 -3.30 5.05
C ALA A 80 -4.32 -3.42 4.33
N PRO A 81 -3.39 -2.50 4.61
CA PRO A 81 -2.08 -2.62 3.99
C PRO A 81 -1.35 -3.84 4.54
N LYS A 82 -0.67 -4.53 3.65
CA LYS A 82 0.14 -5.69 4.01
C LYS A 82 1.56 -5.29 4.31
N VAL A 83 1.98 -4.13 3.81
CA VAL A 83 3.29 -3.58 4.08
C VAL A 83 3.09 -2.20 4.67
N SER A 84 3.99 -1.79 5.55
CA SER A 84 3.94 -0.45 6.09
C SER A 84 4.52 0.53 5.08
N ARG A 85 4.29 1.83 5.34
CA ARG A 85 4.88 2.85 4.48
C ARG A 85 6.40 2.73 4.48
N ALA A 86 6.99 2.50 5.64
CA ALA A 86 8.43 2.36 5.74
C ALA A 86 8.93 1.16 4.97
N GLU A 87 8.21 0.05 5.05
CA GLU A 87 8.58 -1.15 4.32
C GLU A 87 8.51 -0.91 2.81
N TYR A 88 7.48 -0.22 2.37
CA TYR A 88 7.35 0.09 0.96
C TYR A 88 8.52 0.96 0.48
N LEU A 89 8.86 1.99 1.25
CA LEU A 89 9.96 2.87 0.88
C LEU A 89 11.28 2.12 0.89
N ALA A 90 11.45 1.19 1.82
CA ALA A 90 12.66 0.38 1.84
C ALA A 90 12.77 -0.48 0.59
N MET A 91 11.66 -1.04 0.14
CA MET A 91 11.66 -1.83 -1.09
C MET A 91 12.01 -0.97 -2.30
N GLN A 92 11.56 0.27 -2.32
CA GLN A 92 11.91 1.19 -3.40
C GLN A 92 13.39 1.47 -3.40
N VAL A 93 13.97 1.71 -2.23
CA VAL A 93 15.40 1.95 -2.12
C VAL A 93 16.19 0.75 -2.60
N MET A 94 15.77 -0.44 -2.20
CA MET A 94 16.46 -1.65 -2.63
C MET A 94 16.45 -1.82 -4.14
N ASN A 95 15.39 -1.37 -4.78
CA ASN A 95 15.27 -1.50 -6.22
C ASN A 95 16.04 -0.42 -6.98
N GLU A 96 16.36 0.69 -6.32
CA GLU A 96 16.96 1.83 -7.00
C GLU A 96 18.47 1.92 -6.82
N LEU A 97 19.03 1.28 -5.82
CA LEU A 97 20.44 1.41 -5.52
C LEU A 97 21.25 0.23 -6.04
N PRO A 98 22.49 0.46 -6.45
CA PRO A 98 23.37 -0.65 -6.83
C PRO A 98 23.64 -1.54 -5.63
N ASP A 99 23.95 -2.79 -5.92
CA ASP A 99 24.21 -3.77 -4.87
C ASP A 99 25.30 -3.33 -3.91
N GLN A 100 26.34 -2.69 -4.43
CA GLN A 100 27.46 -2.34 -3.57
C GLN A 100 27.12 -1.22 -2.59
N GLU A 101 26.11 -0.43 -2.89
CA GLU A 101 25.70 0.65 -1.98
C GLU A 101 24.59 0.23 -1.06
N LEU A 102 23.78 -0.71 -1.50
CA LEU A 102 22.57 -1.07 -0.81
C LEU A 102 22.79 -1.56 0.61
N PRO A 103 23.71 -2.48 0.86
CA PRO A 103 23.79 -3.07 2.19
C PRO A 103 24.00 -2.06 3.29
N GLU A 104 24.93 -1.15 3.09
CA GLU A 104 25.25 -0.21 4.15
C GLU A 104 24.13 0.78 4.37
N PHE A 105 23.63 1.36 3.31
CA PHE A 105 22.54 2.32 3.43
C PHE A 105 21.31 1.66 4.03
N PHE A 106 20.99 0.48 3.53
CA PHE A 106 19.80 -0.24 3.95
C PHE A 106 19.86 -0.55 5.44
N TRP A 107 20.96 -1.11 5.88
CA TRP A 107 21.08 -1.47 7.28
C TRP A 107 21.15 -0.25 8.18
N SER A 108 21.78 0.82 7.74
CA SER A 108 21.82 2.04 8.50
C SER A 108 20.42 2.61 8.70
N SER A 109 19.63 2.57 7.64
CA SER A 109 18.27 3.11 7.70
C SER A 109 17.39 2.34 8.64
N PHE A 110 17.60 1.05 8.72
CA PHE A 110 16.75 0.19 9.52
C PHE A 110 17.25 -0.05 10.92
N ARG A 111 18.51 0.26 11.16
CA ARG A 111 19.15 -0.18 12.40
C ARG A 111 18.40 0.29 13.63
N GLY A 112 18.01 1.53 13.66
CA GLY A 112 17.31 2.07 14.81
C GLY A 112 15.99 1.38 15.09
N ARG A 113 15.28 0.99 14.06
CA ARG A 113 13.97 0.37 14.20
C ARG A 113 14.04 -1.13 14.31
N SER A 114 14.79 -1.73 13.38
CA SER A 114 14.84 -3.18 13.30
C SER A 114 15.49 -3.80 14.50
N VAL A 115 16.54 -3.14 14.99
CA VAL A 115 17.24 -3.67 16.13
C VAL A 115 16.30 -3.78 17.32
N GLU A 116 15.48 -2.76 17.53
CA GLU A 116 14.54 -2.79 18.62
C GLU A 116 13.49 -3.86 18.46
N HIS A 117 13.05 -4.04 17.23
CA HIS A 117 12.01 -5.01 16.96
C HIS A 117 12.47 -6.44 17.07
N TYR A 118 13.71 -6.68 16.71
CA TYR A 118 14.19 -8.06 16.57
C TYR A 118 14.99 -8.55 17.75
N ARG A 119 15.07 -7.78 18.78
CA ARG A 119 15.76 -8.23 19.99
C ARG A 119 14.87 -8.85 21.01
#